data_bd20c0555f1bfde50219bd4d47c61cd7
#
_entry.id   bd20c0555f1bfde50219bd4d47c61cd7
#
_cell.length_a   1.000
_cell.length_b   1.000
_cell.length_c   1.000
_cell.angle_alpha   90.00
_cell.angle_beta   90.00
_cell.angle_gamma   90.00
#
_symmetry.space_group_name_H-M   'P 1'
#
loop_
_entity.id
_entity.type
_entity.pdbx_description
1 polymer ?
#
loop_
_entity_poly.entity_id
_entity_poly.type
_entity_poly.pdbx_seq_one_letter_code
_entity_poly.pdbx_strand_id
1 'polypeptide(L)'
;ENNFLGKGIRLNSNLQISDNAIKGQFIYEKPNFNYSDNSLFTSIRSTSTDNISDFGYKTSDLGLSLGTAFEQFENLYFRPEFDVSYEKLETTSAASASLKKQEGNYFDNYINYSLDYDLRNKRFRPDEGFRNIFRQELPLVSDNYEIVNSFETTRYQKISEMVTKVSFYGKAVNALSNEDVRISKRLFMPSSKLRGFEAGKIGPVDNNDYIGGNYISALNFSATLPSLLPSFQNMDFSIFVDAANVWGVDYDSTIDDNNKIRSSTGVAMDI
;
A
#
# COMPACT_ATOMS: atom_id res chain seq x y z
N GLU A 1 -17.40 12.94 7.03
CA GLU A 1 -18.82 13.25 7.22
C GLU A 1 -19.65 12.55 6.14
N ASN A 2 -20.69 11.85 6.56
CA ASN A 2 -21.64 11.20 5.65
C ASN A 2 -22.85 12.12 5.47
N ASN A 3 -23.38 12.22 4.24
CA ASN A 3 -24.53 13.04 3.89
C ASN A 3 -24.31 14.56 4.12
N PHE A 4 -23.18 15.06 3.66
CA PHE A 4 -22.85 16.49 3.75
C PHE A 4 -23.93 17.36 3.09
N LEU A 5 -24.40 18.36 3.81
CA LEU A 5 -25.51 19.26 3.45
C LEU A 5 -26.81 18.56 3.01
N GLY A 6 -27.07 17.33 3.47
CA GLY A 6 -28.26 16.56 3.09
C GLY A 6 -28.28 16.08 1.63
N LYS A 7 -27.15 16.18 0.90
CA LYS A 7 -27.06 15.86 -0.54
C LYS A 7 -26.56 14.45 -0.84
N GLY A 8 -26.43 13.58 0.18
CA GLY A 8 -25.89 12.24 0.04
C GLY A 8 -24.39 12.20 -0.30
N ILE A 9 -23.67 13.30 -0.07
CA ILE A 9 -22.24 13.43 -0.32
C ILE A 9 -21.47 12.94 0.88
N ARG A 10 -20.38 12.21 0.67
CA ARG A 10 -19.41 11.83 1.69
C ARG A 10 -18.17 12.70 1.57
N LEU A 11 -17.78 13.32 2.68
CA LEU A 11 -16.52 14.04 2.80
C LEU A 11 -15.63 13.33 3.81
N ASN A 12 -14.45 12.93 3.36
CA ASN A 12 -13.43 12.35 4.21
C ASN A 12 -12.20 13.25 4.17
N SER A 13 -11.73 13.64 5.36
CA SER A 13 -10.46 14.34 5.53
C SER A 13 -9.59 13.51 6.46
N ASN A 14 -8.40 13.22 6.02
CA ASN A 14 -7.41 12.49 6.80
C ASN A 14 -6.15 13.34 6.90
N LEU A 15 -5.65 13.50 8.13
CA LEU A 15 -4.36 14.12 8.40
C LEU A 15 -3.57 13.17 9.29
N GLN A 16 -2.44 12.71 8.79
CA GLN A 16 -1.52 11.87 9.54
C GLN A 16 -0.21 12.63 9.73
N ILE A 17 0.23 12.72 10.97
CA ILE A 17 1.49 13.36 11.34
C ILE A 17 2.32 12.32 12.08
N SER A 18 3.57 12.15 11.65
CA SER A 18 4.58 11.32 12.31
C SER A 18 5.91 12.08 12.32
N ASP A 19 6.92 11.51 12.97
CA ASP A 19 8.24 12.14 13.10
C ASP A 19 8.88 12.47 11.74
N ASN A 20 8.61 11.65 10.74
CA ASN A 20 9.20 11.77 9.41
C ASN A 20 8.18 12.00 8.28
N ALA A 21 6.89 12.19 8.56
CA ALA A 21 5.91 12.42 7.50
C ALA A 21 4.72 13.25 7.94
N ILE A 22 4.26 14.11 7.03
CA ILE A 22 2.97 14.80 7.09
C ILE A 22 2.20 14.40 5.84
N LYS A 23 1.04 13.75 6.03
CA LYS A 23 0.18 13.29 4.94
C LYS A 23 -1.21 13.84 5.13
N GLY A 24 -1.65 14.66 4.19
CA GLY A 24 -3.01 15.20 4.14
C GLY A 24 -3.76 14.66 2.93
N GLN A 25 -5.01 14.28 3.13
CA GLN A 25 -5.90 13.87 2.04
C GLN A 25 -7.30 14.38 2.31
N PHE A 26 -7.93 14.90 1.28
CA PHE A 26 -9.33 15.27 1.26
C PHE A 26 -10.02 14.54 0.11
N ILE A 27 -11.11 13.82 0.42
CA ILE A 27 -11.88 13.04 -0.54
C ILE A 27 -13.33 13.53 -0.51
N TYR A 28 -13.80 13.92 -1.68
CA TYR A 28 -15.21 14.15 -1.97
C TYR A 28 -15.73 12.92 -2.73
N GLU A 29 -16.77 12.29 -2.23
CA GLU A 29 -17.43 11.16 -2.87
C GLU A 29 -18.93 11.41 -2.97
N LYS A 30 -19.50 11.21 -4.15
CA LYS A 30 -20.92 11.16 -4.37
C LYS A 30 -21.33 9.73 -4.74
N PRO A 31 -21.82 8.94 -3.77
CA PRO A 31 -22.43 7.65 -4.05
C PRO A 31 -23.71 7.85 -4.87
N ASN A 32 -24.12 6.82 -5.57
CA ASN A 32 -25.33 6.83 -6.41
C ASN A 32 -25.34 8.01 -7.39
N PHE A 33 -24.19 8.25 -8.02
CA PHE A 33 -24.05 9.34 -8.98
C PHE A 33 -25.03 9.19 -10.14
N ASN A 34 -25.77 10.25 -10.43
CA ASN A 34 -26.79 10.29 -11.48
C ASN A 34 -27.85 9.17 -11.33
N TYR A 35 -28.27 8.89 -10.09
CA TYR A 35 -29.27 7.87 -9.75
C TYR A 35 -28.87 6.43 -10.15
N SER A 36 -27.58 6.18 -10.33
CA SER A 36 -27.01 4.84 -10.58
C SER A 36 -26.37 4.29 -9.30
N ASP A 37 -26.00 3.02 -9.32
CA ASP A 37 -25.21 2.40 -8.21
C ASP A 37 -23.73 2.78 -8.28
N ASN A 38 -23.33 3.62 -9.22
CA ASN A 38 -21.97 4.09 -9.38
C ASN A 38 -21.66 5.21 -8.39
N SER A 39 -20.49 5.24 -7.81
CA SER A 39 -19.96 6.39 -7.07
C SER A 39 -19.02 7.21 -7.96
N LEU A 40 -19.06 8.54 -7.80
CA LEU A 40 -18.05 9.44 -8.34
C LEU A 40 -17.24 10.01 -7.19
N PHE A 41 -15.92 10.00 -7.31
CA PHE A 41 -15.07 10.60 -6.28
C PHE A 41 -13.95 11.44 -6.89
N THR A 42 -13.52 12.43 -6.12
CA THR A 42 -12.30 13.19 -6.37
C THR A 42 -11.52 13.32 -5.09
N SER A 43 -10.20 13.33 -5.19
CA SER A 43 -9.35 13.54 -4.03
C SER A 43 -8.22 14.52 -4.31
N ILE A 44 -7.84 15.23 -3.27
CA ILE A 44 -6.62 16.04 -3.23
C ILE A 44 -5.75 15.45 -2.14
N ARG A 45 -4.48 15.18 -2.44
CA ARG A 45 -3.50 14.72 -1.46
C ARG A 45 -2.27 15.62 -1.45
N SER A 46 -1.71 15.79 -0.28
CA SER A 46 -0.41 16.42 -0.10
C SER A 46 0.39 15.58 0.90
N THR A 47 1.57 15.17 0.51
CA THR A 47 2.44 14.33 1.34
C THR A 47 3.83 14.95 1.37
N SER A 48 4.37 15.13 2.56
CA SER A 48 5.78 15.45 2.77
C SER A 48 6.38 14.36 3.64
N THR A 49 7.44 13.73 3.16
CA THR A 49 8.12 12.65 3.87
C THR A 49 9.60 12.95 3.93
N ASP A 50 10.15 12.99 5.13
CA ASP A 50 11.59 13.16 5.39
C ASP A 50 12.18 11.82 5.80
N ASN A 51 12.83 11.16 4.86
CA ASN A 51 13.50 9.89 5.04
C ASN A 51 15.03 10.04 4.97
N ILE A 52 15.55 11.22 5.23
CA ILE A 52 16.97 11.52 5.08
C ILE A 52 17.85 10.65 5.95
N SER A 53 17.45 10.42 7.20
CA SER A 53 18.25 9.65 8.17
C SER A 53 18.32 8.16 7.85
N ASP A 54 17.26 7.58 7.28
CA ASP A 54 17.14 6.14 7.09
C ASP A 54 17.29 5.70 5.63
N PHE A 55 16.94 6.58 4.70
CA PHE A 55 16.85 6.26 3.28
C PHE A 55 17.55 7.26 2.36
N GLY A 56 18.17 8.31 2.93
CA GLY A 56 18.99 9.29 2.20
C GLY A 56 18.23 10.29 1.35
N TYR A 57 16.89 10.36 1.41
CA TYR A 57 16.07 11.25 0.58
C TYR A 57 14.85 11.82 1.31
N LYS A 58 14.31 12.89 0.73
CA LYS A 58 13.07 13.53 1.14
C LYS A 58 12.18 13.76 -0.07
N THR A 59 10.88 13.61 0.13
CA THR A 59 9.88 13.87 -0.93
C THR A 59 8.80 14.85 -0.47
N SER A 60 8.29 15.62 -1.43
CA SER A 60 7.06 16.40 -1.28
C SER A 60 6.20 16.17 -2.50
N ASP A 61 5.02 15.60 -2.32
CA ASP A 61 4.06 15.23 -3.36
C ASP A 61 2.75 16.02 -3.18
N LEU A 62 2.23 16.51 -4.29
CA LEU A 62 0.88 17.08 -4.39
C LEU A 62 0.15 16.35 -5.51
N GLY A 63 -0.99 15.76 -5.20
CA GLY A 63 -1.77 14.98 -6.16
C GLY A 63 -3.25 15.33 -6.18
N LEU A 64 -3.84 15.17 -7.36
CA LEU A 64 -5.27 15.30 -7.62
C LEU A 64 -5.75 14.06 -8.35
N SER A 65 -6.86 13.48 -7.91
CA SER A 65 -7.46 12.36 -8.61
C SER A 65 -8.97 12.51 -8.83
N LEU A 66 -9.46 11.86 -9.89
CA LEU A 66 -10.87 11.74 -10.25
C LEU A 66 -11.14 10.30 -10.66
N GLY A 67 -12.18 9.71 -10.11
CA GLY A 67 -12.50 8.32 -10.41
C GLY A 67 -13.96 7.97 -10.16
N THR A 68 -14.29 6.75 -10.51
CA THR A 68 -15.59 6.14 -10.24
C THR A 68 -15.41 4.76 -9.63
N ALA A 69 -16.43 4.26 -8.96
CA ALA A 69 -16.44 2.89 -8.44
C ALA A 69 -17.83 2.30 -8.62
N PHE A 70 -17.88 1.06 -9.09
CA PHE A 70 -19.12 0.34 -9.33
C PHE A 70 -18.90 -1.18 -9.27
N GLU A 71 -19.97 -1.89 -9.02
CA GLU A 71 -20.00 -3.34 -9.10
C GLU A 71 -20.12 -3.75 -10.57
N GLN A 72 -19.06 -4.34 -11.14
CA GLN A 72 -19.01 -4.76 -12.54
C GLN A 72 -19.70 -6.11 -12.74
N PHE A 73 -19.51 -7.02 -11.79
CA PHE A 73 -20.16 -8.32 -11.69
C PHE A 73 -20.46 -8.57 -10.22
N GLU A 74 -21.31 -9.54 -9.91
CA GLU A 74 -21.65 -9.90 -8.54
C GLU A 74 -20.39 -10.05 -7.65
N ASN A 75 -20.32 -9.25 -6.60
CA ASN A 75 -19.20 -9.19 -5.64
C ASN A 75 -17.85 -8.74 -6.25
N LEU A 76 -17.79 -8.32 -7.51
CA LEU A 76 -16.60 -7.77 -8.16
C LEU A 76 -16.75 -6.28 -8.37
N TYR A 77 -16.02 -5.50 -7.60
CA TYR A 77 -15.99 -4.05 -7.68
C TYR A 77 -14.82 -3.57 -8.54
N PHE A 78 -15.12 -2.71 -9.49
CA PHE A 78 -14.13 -2.04 -10.35
C PHE A 78 -14.06 -0.56 -9.99
N ARG A 79 -12.83 -0.06 -9.79
CA ARG A 79 -12.58 1.33 -9.41
C ARG A 79 -11.46 1.92 -10.27
N PRO A 80 -11.79 2.48 -11.45
CA PRO A 80 -10.85 3.25 -12.25
C PRO A 80 -10.71 4.67 -11.70
N GLU A 81 -9.50 5.22 -11.82
CA GLU A 81 -9.11 6.54 -11.33
C GLU A 81 -8.07 7.16 -12.25
N PHE A 82 -8.25 8.41 -12.61
CA PHE A 82 -7.24 9.24 -13.24
C PHE A 82 -6.54 10.06 -12.15
N ASP A 83 -5.22 10.00 -12.12
CA ASP A 83 -4.38 10.64 -11.12
C ASP A 83 -3.33 11.53 -11.78
N VAL A 84 -3.15 12.71 -11.24
CA VAL A 84 -2.12 13.67 -11.62
C VAL A 84 -1.37 14.07 -10.36
N SER A 85 -0.03 14.00 -10.40
CA SER A 85 0.78 14.41 -9.27
C SER A 85 2.04 15.16 -9.70
N TYR A 86 2.51 15.97 -8.78
CA TYR A 86 3.79 16.66 -8.85
C TYR A 86 4.59 16.34 -7.60
N GLU A 87 5.76 15.75 -7.81
CA GLU A 87 6.68 15.35 -6.75
C GLU A 87 7.98 16.12 -6.85
N LYS A 88 8.49 16.58 -5.71
CA LYS A 88 9.85 17.06 -5.53
C LYS A 88 10.63 16.04 -4.71
N LEU A 89 11.76 15.57 -5.25
CA LEU A 89 12.66 14.64 -4.59
C LEU A 89 14.00 15.36 -4.32
N GLU A 90 14.43 15.33 -3.07
CA GLU A 90 15.67 15.95 -2.59
C GLU A 90 16.54 14.89 -1.91
N THR A 91 17.85 14.97 -2.06
CA THR A 91 18.82 14.05 -1.45
C THR A 91 19.81 14.79 -0.58
N THR A 92 20.59 14.06 0.22
CA THR A 92 21.69 14.64 1.00
C THR A 92 23.02 14.59 0.26
N SER A 93 23.98 15.37 0.74
CA SER A 93 25.38 15.29 0.25
C SER A 93 26.01 13.93 0.52
N ALA A 94 25.53 13.18 1.52
CA ALA A 94 26.00 11.84 1.88
C ALA A 94 25.31 10.71 1.10
N ALA A 95 24.21 10.98 0.38
CA ALA A 95 23.48 10.00 -0.40
C ALA A 95 24.36 9.38 -1.50
N SER A 96 24.05 8.17 -1.91
CA SER A 96 24.76 7.45 -2.98
C SER A 96 24.68 8.21 -4.31
N ALA A 97 25.60 7.93 -5.22
CA ALA A 97 25.60 8.55 -6.54
C ALA A 97 24.32 8.22 -7.33
N SER A 98 23.75 7.01 -7.13
CA SER A 98 22.54 6.57 -7.76
C SER A 98 21.31 7.33 -7.25
N LEU A 99 21.24 7.63 -5.95
CA LEU A 99 20.17 8.44 -5.38
C LEU A 99 20.26 9.90 -5.85
N LYS A 100 21.48 10.49 -5.87
CA LYS A 100 21.69 11.86 -6.32
C LYS A 100 21.28 12.11 -7.77
N LYS A 101 21.41 11.10 -8.64
CA LYS A 101 20.92 11.20 -10.03
C LYS A 101 19.42 11.36 -10.15
N GLN A 102 18.68 10.93 -9.13
CA GLN A 102 17.21 10.97 -9.09
C GLN A 102 16.67 12.25 -8.42
N GLU A 103 17.54 13.15 -7.95
CA GLU A 103 17.10 14.43 -7.40
C GLU A 103 16.46 15.28 -8.49
N GLY A 104 15.25 15.79 -8.23
CA GLY A 104 14.52 16.58 -9.22
C GLY A 104 13.06 16.79 -8.89
N ASN A 105 12.36 17.30 -9.89
CA ASN A 105 10.92 17.49 -9.87
C ASN A 105 10.31 16.58 -10.93
N TYR A 106 9.20 15.93 -10.58
CA TYR A 106 8.56 14.94 -11.42
C TYR A 106 7.07 15.26 -11.57
N PHE A 107 6.62 15.22 -12.80
CA PHE A 107 5.21 15.32 -13.13
C PHE A 107 4.71 13.96 -13.62
N ASP A 108 3.70 13.44 -12.97
CA ASP A 108 3.18 12.11 -13.23
C ASP A 108 1.67 12.16 -13.52
N ASN A 109 1.25 11.47 -14.58
CA ASN A 109 -0.14 11.17 -14.89
C ASN A 109 -0.31 9.67 -14.99
N TYR A 110 -1.29 9.13 -14.23
CA TYR A 110 -1.58 7.71 -14.21
C TYR A 110 -3.06 7.43 -14.46
N ILE A 111 -3.34 6.32 -15.09
CA ILE A 111 -4.62 5.62 -14.95
C ILE A 111 -4.39 4.50 -13.93
N ASN A 112 -5.05 4.63 -12.80
CA ASN A 112 -5.06 3.63 -11.76
C ASN A 112 -6.35 2.85 -11.83
N TYR A 113 -6.32 1.57 -11.54
CA TYR A 113 -7.54 0.83 -11.31
C TYR A 113 -7.37 -0.29 -10.30
N SER A 114 -8.46 -0.64 -9.65
CA SER A 114 -8.54 -1.81 -8.80
C SER A 114 -9.73 -2.69 -9.15
N LEU A 115 -9.50 -4.00 -9.03
CA LEU A 115 -10.51 -5.05 -9.07
C LEU A 115 -10.53 -5.68 -7.68
N ASP A 116 -11.68 -5.61 -7.01
CA ASP A 116 -11.89 -6.11 -5.65
C ASP A 116 -13.00 -7.15 -5.66
N TYR A 117 -12.62 -8.42 -5.52
CA TYR A 117 -13.55 -9.54 -5.46
C TYR A 117 -13.68 -10.04 -4.03
N ASP A 118 -14.83 -9.74 -3.40
CA ASP A 118 -15.07 -9.96 -1.98
C ASP A 118 -16.19 -10.96 -1.73
N LEU A 119 -15.82 -12.19 -1.38
CA LEU A 119 -16.72 -13.28 -1.00
C LEU A 119 -16.61 -13.64 0.48
N ARG A 120 -16.20 -12.68 1.33
CA ARG A 120 -16.24 -12.88 2.78
C ARG A 120 -17.68 -12.87 3.27
N ASN A 121 -17.99 -13.73 4.22
CA ASN A 121 -19.33 -13.79 4.83
C ASN A 121 -19.70 -12.51 5.59
N LYS A 122 -18.69 -11.74 6.07
CA LYS A 122 -18.86 -10.46 6.77
C LYS A 122 -17.72 -9.51 6.36
N ARG A 123 -18.01 -8.22 6.23
CA ARG A 123 -16.96 -7.21 5.98
C ARG A 123 -16.13 -6.94 7.23
N PHE A 124 -16.74 -6.98 8.40
CA PHE A 124 -16.09 -6.80 9.69
C PHE A 124 -16.00 -8.15 10.40
N ARG A 125 -14.80 -8.49 10.92
CA ARG A 125 -14.50 -9.78 11.57
C ARG A 125 -14.97 -11.01 10.77
N PRO A 126 -14.51 -11.15 9.52
CA PRO A 126 -14.86 -12.30 8.70
C PRO A 126 -14.30 -13.58 9.31
N ASP A 127 -15.08 -14.64 9.26
CA ASP A 127 -14.70 -15.98 9.74
C ASP A 127 -14.68 -17.02 8.62
N GLU A 128 -15.26 -16.69 7.45
CA GLU A 128 -15.27 -17.55 6.26
C GLU A 128 -15.18 -16.72 4.98
N GLY A 129 -14.75 -17.39 3.89
CA GLY A 129 -14.69 -16.82 2.57
C GLY A 129 -13.31 -16.24 2.23
N PHE A 130 -13.26 -15.45 1.19
CA PHE A 130 -12.01 -14.85 0.72
C PHE A 130 -12.24 -13.49 0.06
N ARG A 131 -11.16 -12.73 -0.07
CA ARG A 131 -11.12 -11.47 -0.83
C ARG A 131 -9.85 -11.42 -1.65
N ASN A 132 -10.00 -11.07 -2.93
CA ASN A 132 -8.89 -10.84 -3.86
C ASN A 132 -8.92 -9.39 -4.32
N ILE A 133 -7.78 -8.73 -4.28
CA ILE A 133 -7.64 -7.37 -4.76
C ILE A 133 -6.47 -7.32 -5.73
N PHE A 134 -6.74 -6.87 -6.96
CA PHE A 134 -5.71 -6.52 -7.93
C PHE A 134 -5.71 -5.01 -8.13
N ARG A 135 -4.52 -4.39 -8.16
CA ARG A 135 -4.36 -2.97 -8.48
C ARG A 135 -3.26 -2.80 -9.51
N GLN A 136 -3.49 -1.88 -10.43
CA GLN A 136 -2.50 -1.49 -11.42
C GLN A 136 -2.48 0.03 -11.57
N GLU A 137 -1.27 0.57 -11.68
CA GLU A 137 -1.01 1.98 -11.99
C GLU A 137 -0.31 2.01 -13.35
N LEU A 138 -0.94 2.65 -14.34
CA LEU A 138 -0.45 2.73 -15.73
C LEU A 138 -0.06 4.17 -16.02
N PRO A 139 1.22 4.45 -16.36
CA PRO A 139 1.64 5.80 -16.71
C PRO A 139 1.07 6.20 -18.08
N LEU A 140 0.55 7.43 -18.17
CA LEU A 140 0.10 8.03 -19.43
C LEU A 140 1.12 9.03 -19.96
N VAL A 141 1.38 10.07 -19.19
CA VAL A 141 2.39 11.08 -19.46
C VAL A 141 3.11 11.33 -18.15
N SER A 142 4.34 10.90 -18.05
CA SER A 142 5.13 10.97 -16.83
C SER A 142 6.58 11.27 -17.19
N ASP A 143 7.29 11.93 -16.27
CA ASP A 143 8.73 12.15 -16.45
C ASP A 143 9.49 10.82 -16.36
N ASN A 144 9.01 9.88 -15.51
CA ASN A 144 9.46 8.49 -15.49
C ASN A 144 8.27 7.56 -15.72
N TYR A 145 8.39 6.68 -16.72
CA TYR A 145 7.34 5.70 -17.03
C TYR A 145 7.51 4.43 -16.21
N GLU A 146 6.75 4.30 -15.15
CA GLU A 146 6.80 3.16 -14.23
C GLU A 146 5.42 2.52 -14.12
N ILE A 147 5.34 1.23 -14.39
CA ILE A 147 4.12 0.44 -14.17
C ILE A 147 4.17 -0.22 -12.80
N VAL A 148 3.10 -0.07 -12.03
CA VAL A 148 2.97 -0.69 -10.72
C VAL A 148 1.83 -1.71 -10.74
N ASN A 149 2.12 -2.93 -10.29
CA ASN A 149 1.14 -3.99 -10.15
C ASN A 149 1.12 -4.48 -8.71
N SER A 150 -0.06 -4.72 -8.15
CA SER A 150 -0.18 -5.38 -6.85
C SER A 150 -1.33 -6.37 -6.84
N PHE A 151 -1.10 -7.46 -6.13
CA PHE A 151 -2.11 -8.48 -5.88
C PHE A 151 -2.13 -8.84 -4.40
N GLU A 152 -3.30 -8.86 -3.83
CA GLU A 152 -3.52 -9.31 -2.46
C GLU A 152 -4.68 -10.30 -2.43
N THR A 153 -4.46 -11.46 -1.81
CA THR A 153 -5.51 -12.42 -1.53
C THR A 153 -5.52 -12.72 -0.04
N THR A 154 -6.71 -12.84 0.53
CA THR A 154 -6.90 -13.21 1.92
C THR A 154 -8.03 -14.20 2.00
N ARG A 155 -7.79 -15.34 2.64
CA ARG A 155 -8.77 -16.38 2.90
C ARG A 155 -8.99 -16.54 4.40
N TYR A 156 -10.24 -16.66 4.79
CA TYR A 156 -10.69 -16.94 6.14
C TYR A 156 -11.35 -18.30 6.20
N GLN A 157 -11.07 -19.03 7.26
CA GLN A 157 -11.67 -20.33 7.51
C GLN A 157 -11.86 -20.55 9.00
N LYS A 158 -13.08 -20.83 9.41
CA LYS A 158 -13.36 -21.24 10.78
C LYS A 158 -13.02 -22.71 10.97
N ILE A 159 -12.22 -23.02 11.97
CA ILE A 159 -11.84 -24.37 12.37
C ILE A 159 -12.18 -24.52 13.85
N SER A 160 -13.27 -25.21 14.16
CA SER A 160 -13.82 -25.25 15.51
C SER A 160 -14.15 -23.83 16.00
N GLU A 161 -13.55 -23.40 17.09
CA GLU A 161 -13.74 -22.05 17.66
C GLU A 161 -12.68 -21.03 17.19
N MET A 162 -11.68 -21.48 16.44
CA MET A 162 -10.61 -20.63 15.91
C MET A 162 -10.99 -20.13 14.52
N VAL A 163 -10.59 -18.88 14.22
CA VAL A 163 -10.64 -18.34 12.86
C VAL A 163 -9.21 -18.28 12.32
N THR A 164 -8.95 -19.02 11.26
CA THR A 164 -7.68 -18.98 10.54
C THR A 164 -7.75 -17.99 9.39
N LYS A 165 -6.67 -17.24 9.19
CA LYS A 165 -6.48 -16.29 8.10
C LYS A 165 -5.18 -16.57 7.40
N VAL A 166 -5.22 -16.77 6.09
CA VAL A 166 -4.04 -16.85 5.23
C VAL A 166 -4.10 -15.69 4.25
N SER A 167 -3.02 -14.93 4.13
CA SER A 167 -2.92 -13.83 3.18
C SER A 167 -1.62 -13.93 2.40
N PHE A 168 -1.73 -13.66 1.09
CA PHE A 168 -0.59 -13.41 0.22
C PHE A 168 -0.68 -11.97 -0.29
N TYR A 169 0.44 -11.29 -0.32
CA TYR A 169 0.60 -9.96 -0.89
C TYR A 169 1.82 -9.93 -1.79
N GLY A 170 1.64 -9.48 -3.01
CA GLY A 170 2.71 -9.24 -3.98
C GLY A 170 2.56 -7.87 -4.61
N LYS A 171 3.67 -7.14 -4.75
CA LYS A 171 3.70 -5.88 -5.48
C LYS A 171 4.98 -5.81 -6.31
N ALA A 172 4.86 -5.27 -7.51
CA ALA A 172 5.96 -5.08 -8.46
C ALA A 172 5.90 -3.67 -9.04
N VAL A 173 7.03 -3.03 -9.18
CA VAL A 173 7.22 -1.81 -9.95
C VAL A 173 8.29 -2.06 -11.00
N ASN A 174 8.02 -1.66 -12.24
CA ASN A 174 8.96 -1.83 -13.34
C ASN A 174 9.01 -0.55 -14.17
N ALA A 175 10.22 -0.09 -14.48
CA ALA A 175 10.41 0.98 -15.44
C ALA A 175 10.07 0.47 -16.85
N LEU A 176 9.33 1.27 -17.61
CA LEU A 176 9.00 1.01 -19.02
C LEU A 176 9.95 1.73 -19.97
N SER A 177 10.87 2.52 -19.43
CA SER A 177 11.97 3.22 -20.13
C SER A 177 13.31 2.56 -19.79
N ASN A 178 14.39 3.09 -20.34
CA ASN A 178 15.76 2.68 -19.98
C ASN A 178 16.25 3.39 -18.69
N GLU A 179 15.36 4.00 -17.94
CA GLU A 179 15.65 4.65 -16.66
C GLU A 179 15.37 3.71 -15.50
N ASP A 180 16.05 3.96 -14.38
CA ASP A 180 15.81 3.20 -13.15
C ASP A 180 14.47 3.57 -12.53
N VAL A 181 13.85 2.66 -11.80
CA VAL A 181 12.69 2.97 -10.96
C VAL A 181 13.08 4.03 -9.93
N ARG A 182 12.33 5.13 -9.90
CA ARG A 182 12.55 6.24 -8.97
C ARG A 182 12.45 5.77 -7.51
N ILE A 183 13.35 6.23 -6.65
CA ILE A 183 13.43 5.79 -5.25
C ILE A 183 12.09 5.97 -4.50
N SER A 184 11.36 7.04 -4.78
CA SER A 184 10.04 7.30 -4.19
C SER A 184 8.95 6.30 -4.63
N LYS A 185 9.16 5.61 -5.75
CA LYS A 185 8.27 4.55 -6.27
C LYS A 185 8.74 3.15 -5.87
N ARG A 186 9.98 2.99 -5.38
CA ARG A 186 10.48 1.70 -4.92
C ARG A 186 9.68 1.19 -3.74
N LEU A 187 9.66 -0.10 -3.58
CA LEU A 187 8.80 -0.79 -2.64
C LEU A 187 9.54 -1.09 -1.35
N PHE A 188 8.92 -0.70 -0.26
CA PHE A 188 9.35 -1.01 1.11
C PHE A 188 8.32 -1.91 1.77
N MET A 189 8.78 -2.89 2.56
CA MET A 189 7.88 -3.83 3.23
C MET A 189 7.04 -3.13 4.31
N PRO A 190 5.71 -3.15 4.19
CA PRO A 190 4.85 -2.62 5.24
C PRO A 190 4.98 -3.44 6.53
N SER A 191 5.03 -2.79 7.69
CA SER A 191 5.09 -3.45 9.00
C SER A 191 3.91 -4.40 9.27
N SER A 192 2.75 -4.12 8.68
CA SER A 192 1.57 -4.99 8.75
C SER A 192 1.71 -6.31 7.98
N LYS A 193 2.70 -6.41 7.08
CA LYS A 193 2.95 -7.61 6.26
C LYS A 193 4.14 -8.44 6.78
N LEU A 194 4.98 -7.87 7.64
CA LEU A 194 6.07 -8.56 8.32
C LEU A 194 6.24 -7.98 9.72
N ARG A 195 5.54 -8.54 10.68
CA ARG A 195 5.55 -8.10 12.07
C ARG A 195 6.88 -8.43 12.76
N GLY A 196 7.31 -7.62 13.72
CA GLY A 196 8.56 -7.81 14.45
C GLY A 196 9.81 -7.31 13.75
N PHE A 197 9.68 -6.76 12.54
CA PHE A 197 10.75 -6.07 11.84
C PHE A 197 10.47 -4.57 11.76
N GLU A 198 11.52 -3.78 11.76
CA GLU A 198 11.41 -2.33 11.55
C GLU A 198 10.98 -2.03 10.13
N ALA A 199 10.00 -1.13 10.00
CA ALA A 199 9.44 -0.78 8.69
C ALA A 199 10.52 -0.22 7.75
N GLY A 200 10.54 -0.72 6.51
CA GLY A 200 11.47 -0.25 5.48
C GLY A 200 12.91 -0.75 5.61
N LYS A 201 13.29 -1.39 6.72
CA LYS A 201 14.68 -1.84 6.95
C LYS A 201 14.94 -3.30 6.54
N ILE A 202 14.31 -3.72 5.46
CA ILE A 202 14.63 -4.99 4.78
C ILE A 202 14.71 -4.76 3.27
N GLY A 203 15.58 -5.50 2.61
CA GLY A 203 15.81 -5.40 1.17
C GLY A 203 17.15 -4.78 0.82
N PRO A 204 17.31 -4.31 -0.42
CA PRO A 204 18.54 -3.72 -0.93
C PRO A 204 19.01 -2.49 -0.16
N VAL A 205 20.35 -2.38 0.01
CA VAL A 205 21.01 -1.28 0.70
C VAL A 205 22.12 -0.72 -0.17
N ASP A 206 22.14 0.58 -0.39
CA ASP A 206 23.17 1.32 -1.11
C ASP A 206 23.80 2.36 -0.17
N ASN A 207 25.10 2.24 0.08
CA ASN A 207 25.87 3.15 0.94
C ASN A 207 25.23 3.42 2.32
N ASN A 208 24.75 2.37 2.98
CA ASN A 208 24.02 2.34 4.26
C ASN A 208 22.56 2.85 4.19
N ASP A 209 22.09 3.36 3.06
CA ASP A 209 20.70 3.75 2.87
C ASP A 209 19.87 2.55 2.38
N TYR A 210 18.71 2.30 3.00
CA TYR A 210 17.74 1.35 2.47
C TYR A 210 17.03 1.95 1.27
N ILE A 211 17.21 1.34 0.12
CA ILE A 211 16.69 1.87 -1.16
C ILE A 211 15.40 1.19 -1.62
N GLY A 212 14.87 0.26 -0.83
CA GLY A 212 13.74 -0.55 -1.26
C GLY A 212 14.07 -1.48 -2.43
N GLY A 213 13.06 -2.15 -2.95
CA GLY A 213 13.20 -3.03 -4.11
C GLY A 213 12.13 -2.77 -5.16
N ASN A 214 12.30 -3.37 -6.32
CA ASN A 214 11.27 -3.35 -7.36
C ASN A 214 10.17 -4.36 -7.12
N TYR A 215 10.43 -5.36 -6.25
CA TYR A 215 9.51 -6.44 -5.96
C TYR A 215 9.38 -6.66 -4.46
N ILE A 216 8.17 -6.90 -4.01
CA ILE A 216 7.91 -7.40 -2.65
C ILE A 216 6.92 -8.55 -2.70
N SER A 217 7.10 -9.49 -1.78
CA SER A 217 6.11 -10.52 -1.51
C SER A 217 6.03 -10.81 -0.02
N ALA A 218 4.83 -11.10 0.46
CA ALA A 218 4.60 -11.51 1.83
C ALA A 218 3.53 -12.60 1.90
N LEU A 219 3.76 -13.57 2.76
CA LEU A 219 2.82 -14.62 3.14
C LEU A 219 2.58 -14.51 4.63
N ASN A 220 1.33 -14.35 5.02
CA ASN A 220 0.93 -14.21 6.41
C ASN A 220 -0.07 -15.31 6.78
N PHE A 221 0.16 -15.95 7.88
CA PHE A 221 -0.78 -16.85 8.54
C PHE A 221 -1.12 -16.30 9.91
N SER A 222 -2.39 -16.35 10.30
CA SER A 222 -2.79 -16.13 11.69
C SER A 222 -3.96 -17.02 12.07
N ALA A 223 -4.02 -17.39 13.34
CA ALA A 223 -5.15 -18.10 13.92
C ALA A 223 -5.60 -17.36 15.18
N THR A 224 -6.83 -16.85 15.13
CA THR A 224 -7.48 -16.21 16.27
C THR A 224 -7.88 -17.27 17.27
N LEU A 225 -7.42 -17.14 18.49
CA LEU A 225 -7.71 -18.08 19.57
C LEU A 225 -9.12 -17.85 20.10
N PRO A 226 -9.79 -18.88 20.62
CA PRO A 226 -11.05 -18.71 21.33
C PRO A 226 -10.85 -17.70 22.48
N SER A 227 -11.91 -17.00 22.85
CA SER A 227 -11.86 -16.02 23.95
C SER A 227 -11.28 -16.68 25.22
N LEU A 228 -10.01 -16.39 25.51
CA LEU A 228 -9.32 -16.92 26.69
C LEU A 228 -9.77 -16.21 27.98
N LEU A 229 -10.35 -15.04 27.85
CA LEU A 229 -10.75 -14.18 28.97
C LEU A 229 -12.19 -13.69 28.76
N PRO A 230 -13.19 -14.39 29.35
CA PRO A 230 -14.60 -14.01 29.18
C PRO A 230 -14.95 -12.56 29.56
N SER A 231 -14.10 -11.95 30.40
CA SER A 231 -14.28 -10.56 30.84
C SER A 231 -13.85 -9.52 29.80
N PHE A 232 -13.14 -9.91 28.73
CA PHE A 232 -12.62 -9.04 27.70
C PHE A 232 -13.23 -9.38 26.34
N GLN A 233 -14.52 -9.20 26.19
CA GLN A 233 -15.30 -9.56 24.97
C GLN A 233 -14.85 -8.81 23.70
N ASN A 234 -14.07 -7.75 23.84
CA ASN A 234 -13.58 -6.93 22.72
C ASN A 234 -12.10 -7.17 22.37
N MET A 235 -11.45 -8.16 23.01
CA MET A 235 -10.04 -8.47 22.75
C MET A 235 -9.92 -9.83 22.07
N ASP A 236 -9.32 -9.84 20.91
CA ASP A 236 -9.00 -11.06 20.16
C ASP A 236 -7.49 -11.33 20.25
N PHE A 237 -7.11 -12.51 20.70
CA PHE A 237 -5.74 -12.98 20.68
C PHE A 237 -5.52 -13.86 19.46
N SER A 238 -4.41 -13.66 18.79
CA SER A 238 -4.04 -14.50 17.64
C SER A 238 -2.56 -14.88 17.70
N ILE A 239 -2.25 -16.08 17.23
CA ILE A 239 -0.89 -16.49 16.90
C ILE A 239 -0.66 -16.21 15.43
N PHE A 240 0.58 -15.89 15.06
CA PHE A 240 0.90 -15.61 13.68
C PHE A 240 2.25 -16.15 13.23
N VAL A 241 2.38 -16.34 11.93
CA VAL A 241 3.62 -16.59 11.21
C VAL A 241 3.61 -15.71 9.97
N ASP A 242 4.65 -14.90 9.80
CA ASP A 242 4.86 -14.04 8.64
C ASP A 242 6.15 -14.43 7.92
N ALA A 243 6.14 -14.42 6.60
CA ALA A 243 7.32 -14.58 5.77
C ALA A 243 7.27 -13.57 4.62
N ALA A 244 8.34 -12.82 4.40
CA ALA A 244 8.36 -11.79 3.37
C ALA A 244 9.74 -11.56 2.78
N ASN A 245 9.77 -10.95 1.59
CA ASN A 245 10.98 -10.55 0.91
C ASN A 245 10.80 -9.23 0.17
N VAL A 246 11.90 -8.49 0.01
CA VAL A 246 12.04 -7.28 -0.83
C VAL A 246 13.28 -7.44 -1.67
N TRP A 247 13.17 -7.30 -2.99
CA TRP A 247 14.31 -7.51 -3.91
C TRP A 247 14.16 -6.74 -5.22
N GLY A 248 15.20 -6.79 -6.04
CA GLY A 248 15.25 -6.16 -7.36
C GLY A 248 15.76 -4.74 -7.32
N VAL A 249 16.85 -4.50 -8.09
CA VAL A 249 17.46 -3.19 -8.28
C VAL A 249 17.84 -3.06 -9.74
N ASP A 250 17.57 -1.91 -10.37
CA ASP A 250 17.79 -1.73 -11.80
C ASP A 250 19.24 -1.40 -12.15
N TYR A 251 19.97 -0.69 -11.27
CA TYR A 251 21.23 -0.04 -11.63
C TYR A 251 22.50 -0.79 -11.21
N ASP A 252 22.48 -1.58 -10.16
CA ASP A 252 23.63 -2.36 -9.70
C ASP A 252 23.19 -3.64 -9.00
N SER A 253 23.39 -4.79 -9.66
CA SER A 253 22.98 -6.08 -9.12
C SER A 253 23.76 -6.51 -7.88
N THR A 254 24.92 -5.90 -7.59
CA THR A 254 25.70 -6.22 -6.37
C THR A 254 25.05 -5.65 -5.13
N ILE A 255 24.20 -4.65 -5.27
CA ILE A 255 23.44 -3.99 -4.18
C ILE A 255 22.28 -4.89 -3.72
N ASP A 256 21.77 -5.78 -4.58
CA ASP A 256 20.64 -6.66 -4.31
C ASP A 256 20.97 -7.93 -3.52
N ASP A 257 22.14 -8.01 -2.91
CA ASP A 257 22.63 -9.17 -2.13
C ASP A 257 21.76 -9.55 -0.93
N ASN A 258 20.81 -8.71 -0.56
CA ASN A 258 19.86 -8.95 0.52
C ASN A 258 18.56 -9.64 0.08
N ASN A 259 18.54 -10.28 -1.09
CA ASN A 259 17.41 -11.10 -1.53
C ASN A 259 17.24 -12.34 -0.63
N LYS A 260 16.76 -12.11 0.60
CA LYS A 260 16.56 -13.15 1.62
C LYS A 260 15.16 -13.08 2.18
N ILE A 261 14.51 -14.23 2.25
CA ILE A 261 13.24 -14.35 2.96
C ILE A 261 13.49 -14.08 4.45
N ARG A 262 12.72 -13.17 5.02
CA ARG A 262 12.64 -12.92 6.46
C ARG A 262 11.36 -13.51 6.98
N SER A 263 11.41 -14.07 8.19
CA SER A 263 10.25 -14.65 8.84
C SER A 263 10.16 -14.25 10.30
N SER A 264 8.93 -14.17 10.78
CA SER A 264 8.63 -13.91 12.18
C SER A 264 7.45 -14.75 12.64
N THR A 265 7.40 -14.98 13.94
CA THR A 265 6.25 -15.62 14.61
C THR A 265 6.01 -14.91 15.94
N GLY A 266 4.76 -14.91 16.38
CA GLY A 266 4.42 -14.24 17.62
C GLY A 266 2.94 -14.35 17.98
N VAL A 267 2.58 -13.57 18.98
CA VAL A 267 1.20 -13.39 19.43
C VAL A 267 0.80 -11.94 19.15
N ALA A 268 -0.39 -11.74 18.63
CA ALA A 268 -0.98 -10.42 18.44
C ALA A 268 -2.28 -10.30 19.25
N MET A 269 -2.59 -9.08 19.66
CA MET A 269 -3.82 -8.74 20.35
C MET A 269 -4.50 -7.62 19.55
N ASP A 270 -5.72 -7.87 19.14
CA ASP A 270 -6.59 -6.91 18.47
C ASP A 270 -7.70 -6.46 19.44
N ILE A 271 -7.97 -5.15 19.51
CA ILE A 271 -8.93 -4.52 20.43
C ILE A 271 -10.11 -3.95 19.64
#